data_dc39399a0e6912616ee72921de1537e4
#
_entry.id   dc39399a0e6912616ee72921de1537e4
#
_cell.length_a   1.000
_cell.length_b   1.000
_cell.length_c   1.000
_cell.angle_alpha   90.00
_cell.angle_beta   90.00
_cell.angle_gamma   90.00
#
_symmetry.space_group_name_H-M   'P 1'
#
loop_
_entity.id
_entity.type
_entity.pdbx_description
1 polymer ?
#
loop_
_entity_poly.entity_id
_entity_poly.type
_entity_poly.pdbx_seq_one_letter_code
_entity_poly.pdbx_strand_id
1 'polypeptide(L)'
;NAMFHITSTADLVNITNAIDGKFELVTGMLPIVDGTERNGVVIGGASVWLVGGHPQEELEVARDFVLYMTNPENMVSWHKATGYYPVRNSSVDMLEAEGWFEEFPNASTAFEQLLNTRTNSATAGAMMGTFQATRTIVEEAIQKVLGGADVDAALEEAKRLADAQLAEYNANF
;
A
#
# COMPACT_ATOMS: atom_id res chain seq x y z
N ASN A 1 3.33 15.54 18.20
CA ASN A 1 4.69 14.99 18.14
C ASN A 1 4.60 13.47 18.10
N ALA A 2 4.57 12.89 16.90
CA ALA A 2 4.64 11.44 16.72
C ALA A 2 6.10 11.05 16.45
N MET A 3 6.55 9.97 17.08
CA MET A 3 7.88 9.39 16.85
C MET A 3 7.83 8.44 15.66
N PHE A 4 6.71 7.77 15.44
CA PHE A 4 6.48 6.81 14.37
C PHE A 4 5.23 7.18 13.58
N HIS A 5 5.29 6.97 12.28
CA HIS A 5 4.18 7.13 11.35
C HIS A 5 4.13 5.91 10.42
N ILE A 6 2.99 5.23 10.39
CA ILE A 6 2.76 4.10 9.48
C ILE A 6 1.93 4.62 8.32
N THR A 7 2.48 4.54 7.12
CA THR A 7 1.82 5.03 5.92
C THR A 7 2.24 4.25 4.67
N SER A 8 1.71 4.62 3.54
CA SER A 8 2.09 4.10 2.22
C SER A 8 3.35 4.78 1.70
N THR A 9 4.15 4.07 0.90
CA THR A 9 5.26 4.67 0.13
C THR A 9 4.81 5.78 -0.81
N ALA A 10 3.53 5.77 -1.24
CA ALA A 10 2.95 6.83 -2.04
C ALA A 10 2.98 8.22 -1.37
N ASP A 11 3.14 8.25 -0.03
CA ASP A 11 3.25 9.49 0.74
C ASP A 11 4.69 9.94 0.97
N LEU A 12 5.68 9.16 0.57
CA LEU A 12 7.09 9.44 0.91
C LEU A 12 7.53 10.83 0.43
N VAL A 13 7.25 11.17 -0.81
CA VAL A 13 7.61 12.49 -1.38
C VAL A 13 6.87 13.62 -0.67
N ASN A 14 5.57 13.45 -0.40
CA ASN A 14 4.77 14.46 0.31
C ASN A 14 5.30 14.69 1.73
N ILE A 15 5.63 13.62 2.45
CA ILE A 15 6.19 13.70 3.81
C ILE A 15 7.57 14.38 3.78
N THR A 16 8.43 13.98 2.86
CA THR A 16 9.77 14.59 2.71
C THR A 16 9.66 16.09 2.44
N ASN A 17 8.77 16.48 1.54
CA ASN A 17 8.53 17.90 1.23
C ASN A 17 7.94 18.67 2.44
N ALA A 18 7.04 18.07 3.19
CA ALA A 18 6.43 18.68 4.38
C ALA A 18 7.44 18.87 5.53
N ILE A 19 8.41 17.97 5.66
CA ILE A 19 9.50 18.06 6.63
C ILE A 19 10.41 19.25 6.30
N ASP A 20 10.69 19.51 5.02
CA ASP A 20 11.43 20.66 4.55
C ASP A 20 12.78 20.83 5.30
N GLY A 21 13.51 19.75 5.50
CA GLY A 21 14.81 19.75 6.18
C GLY A 21 14.78 20.03 7.69
N LYS A 22 13.60 20.12 8.32
CA LYS A 22 13.46 20.44 9.76
C LYS A 22 13.94 19.32 10.67
N PHE A 23 13.91 18.08 10.20
CA PHE A 23 14.44 16.90 10.88
C PHE A 23 14.72 15.79 9.85
N GLU A 24 15.48 14.78 10.27
CA GLU A 24 15.78 13.62 9.44
C GLU A 24 14.61 12.63 9.43
N LEU A 25 14.22 12.19 8.23
CA LEU A 25 13.26 11.11 8.01
C LEU A 25 14.03 9.81 7.78
N VAL A 26 13.66 8.77 8.53
CA VAL A 26 14.18 7.42 8.33
C VAL A 26 12.99 6.49 8.13
N THR A 27 13.04 5.66 7.10
CA THR A 27 12.06 4.60 6.88
C THR A 27 12.57 3.27 7.41
N GLY A 28 11.66 2.41 7.84
CA GLY A 28 11.96 1.07 8.31
C GLY A 28 10.88 0.08 7.90
N MET A 29 11.24 -1.19 7.81
CA MET A 29 10.26 -2.25 7.59
C MET A 29 9.26 -2.28 8.74
N LEU A 30 8.00 -2.64 8.45
CA LEU A 30 6.98 -2.81 9.48
C LEU A 30 7.47 -3.75 10.58
N PRO A 31 7.26 -3.43 11.86
CA PRO A 31 7.71 -4.27 12.96
C PRO A 31 7.02 -5.64 12.94
N ILE A 32 7.66 -6.61 13.52
CA ILE A 32 7.10 -7.94 13.79
C ILE A 32 7.15 -8.24 15.28
N VAL A 33 6.38 -9.20 15.74
CA VAL A 33 6.42 -9.65 17.12
C VAL A 33 7.74 -10.38 17.36
N ASP A 34 8.39 -10.09 18.49
CA ASP A 34 9.64 -10.75 18.89
C ASP A 34 9.49 -12.28 18.90
N GLY A 35 10.49 -12.97 18.37
CA GLY A 35 10.49 -14.43 18.28
C GLY A 35 9.65 -15.01 17.16
N THR A 36 9.01 -14.17 16.32
CA THR A 36 8.31 -14.61 15.11
C THR A 36 9.14 -14.39 13.85
N GLU A 37 8.84 -15.14 12.80
CA GLU A 37 9.42 -14.90 11.50
C GLU A 37 8.62 -13.85 10.71
N ARG A 38 9.34 -13.03 9.92
CA ARG A 38 8.70 -12.08 9.01
C ARG A 38 7.96 -12.83 7.90
N ASN A 39 6.65 -12.66 7.83
CA ASN A 39 5.84 -13.24 6.75
C ASN A 39 5.81 -12.32 5.52
N GLY A 40 5.73 -11.03 5.74
CA GLY A 40 5.72 -10.02 4.69
C GLY A 40 4.59 -9.01 4.83
N VAL A 41 4.30 -8.34 3.75
CA VAL A 41 3.30 -7.27 3.68
C VAL A 41 2.34 -7.51 2.53
N VAL A 42 1.15 -6.93 2.65
CA VAL A 42 0.20 -6.84 1.54
C VAL A 42 0.60 -5.65 0.67
N ILE A 43 0.72 -5.87 -0.64
CA ILE A 43 0.88 -4.77 -1.59
C ILE A 43 -0.46 -4.04 -1.76
N GLY A 44 -0.42 -2.71 -1.72
CA GLY A 44 -1.53 -1.86 -2.11
C GLY A 44 -1.27 -1.21 -3.48
N GLY A 45 -2.23 -0.45 -3.99
CA GLY A 45 -2.06 0.31 -5.21
C GLY A 45 -3.34 0.39 -6.04
N ALA A 46 -3.16 0.75 -7.30
CA ALA A 46 -4.22 0.81 -8.29
C ALA A 46 -3.85 -0.02 -9.52
N SER A 47 -4.86 -0.50 -10.23
CA SER A 47 -4.70 -1.21 -11.50
C SER A 47 -5.38 -0.43 -12.61
N VAL A 48 -4.81 -0.48 -13.81
CA VAL A 48 -5.44 0.04 -15.03
C VAL A 48 -6.03 -1.13 -15.81
N TRP A 49 -7.27 -0.98 -16.24
CA TRP A 49 -8.02 -2.03 -16.91
C TRP A 49 -8.46 -1.54 -18.30
N LEU A 50 -8.31 -2.38 -19.31
CA LEU A 50 -8.93 -2.18 -20.61
C LEU A 50 -10.37 -2.68 -20.57
N VAL A 51 -11.31 -1.78 -20.78
CA VAL A 51 -12.74 -2.14 -20.84
C VAL A 51 -13.05 -2.72 -22.21
N GLY A 52 -13.57 -3.95 -22.24
CA GLY A 52 -13.99 -4.61 -23.49
C GLY A 52 -15.26 -4.00 -24.09
N GLY A 53 -15.62 -4.45 -25.31
CA GLY A 53 -16.84 -4.01 -26.00
C GLY A 53 -16.69 -2.72 -26.81
N HIS A 54 -15.49 -2.16 -26.90
CA HIS A 54 -15.17 -1.01 -27.76
C HIS A 54 -14.63 -1.45 -29.12
N PRO A 55 -14.64 -0.58 -30.15
CA PRO A 55 -13.98 -0.83 -31.39
C PRO A 55 -12.51 -1.18 -31.23
N GLN A 56 -12.00 -2.06 -32.11
CA GLN A 56 -10.62 -2.56 -32.02
C GLN A 56 -9.59 -1.43 -32.03
N GLU A 57 -9.83 -0.40 -32.83
CA GLU A 57 -8.96 0.77 -32.95
C GLU A 57 -8.85 1.53 -31.61
N GLU A 58 -9.95 1.67 -30.86
CA GLU A 58 -9.95 2.32 -29.53
C GLU A 58 -9.21 1.46 -28.51
N LEU A 59 -9.40 0.13 -28.55
CA LEU A 59 -8.69 -0.80 -27.66
C LEU A 59 -7.18 -0.79 -27.92
N GLU A 60 -6.74 -0.66 -29.17
CA GLU A 60 -5.32 -0.54 -29.53
C GLU A 60 -4.70 0.75 -28.97
N VAL A 61 -5.37 1.88 -29.11
CA VAL A 61 -4.92 3.16 -28.53
C VAL A 61 -4.87 3.09 -27.01
N ALA A 62 -5.90 2.52 -26.38
CA ALA A 62 -5.94 2.36 -24.93
C ALA A 62 -4.81 1.43 -24.42
N ARG A 63 -4.53 0.34 -25.14
CA ARG A 63 -3.40 -0.55 -24.86
C ARG A 63 -2.08 0.19 -24.97
N ASP A 64 -1.88 0.93 -26.03
CA ASP A 64 -0.63 1.67 -26.26
C ASP A 64 -0.42 2.74 -25.19
N PHE A 65 -1.49 3.38 -24.70
CA PHE A 65 -1.42 4.28 -23.56
C PHE A 65 -0.98 3.58 -22.27
N VAL A 66 -1.52 2.38 -21.97
CA VAL A 66 -1.09 1.59 -20.81
C VAL A 66 0.38 1.20 -20.94
N LEU A 67 0.82 0.77 -22.13
CA LEU A 67 2.22 0.42 -22.40
C LEU A 67 3.15 1.62 -22.25
N TYR A 68 2.71 2.80 -22.68
CA TYR A 68 3.43 4.05 -22.50
C TYR A 68 3.58 4.40 -21.02
N MET A 69 2.48 4.37 -20.25
CA MET A 69 2.54 4.65 -18.81
C MET A 69 3.45 3.70 -18.05
N THR A 70 3.51 2.44 -18.47
CA THR A 70 4.30 1.39 -17.81
C THR A 70 5.63 1.09 -18.48
N ASN A 71 6.12 1.94 -19.39
CA ASN A 71 7.47 1.79 -19.92
C ASN A 71 8.52 2.09 -18.84
N PRO A 72 9.77 1.58 -18.96
CA PRO A 72 10.76 1.71 -17.92
C PRO A 72 11.06 3.16 -17.51
N GLU A 73 11.19 4.06 -18.45
CA GLU A 73 11.54 5.47 -18.23
C GLU A 73 10.42 6.22 -17.51
N ASN A 74 9.18 5.97 -17.90
CA ASN A 74 8.02 6.58 -17.24
C ASN A 74 7.83 6.04 -15.83
N MET A 75 8.11 4.75 -15.60
CA MET A 75 8.05 4.16 -14.26
C MET A 75 9.15 4.72 -13.34
N VAL A 76 10.35 4.97 -13.84
CA VAL A 76 11.41 5.67 -13.10
C VAL A 76 10.95 7.09 -12.72
N SER A 77 10.44 7.84 -13.68
CA SER A 77 9.93 9.20 -13.45
C SER A 77 8.79 9.22 -12.44
N TRP A 78 7.85 8.27 -12.54
CA TRP A 78 6.74 8.13 -11.63
C TRP A 78 7.19 7.78 -10.21
N HIS A 79 8.12 6.83 -10.07
CA HIS A 79 8.70 6.46 -8.78
C HIS A 79 9.35 7.67 -8.09
N LYS A 80 10.22 8.39 -8.81
CA LYS A 80 10.92 9.57 -8.28
C LYS A 80 9.97 10.69 -7.85
N ALA A 81 8.88 10.87 -8.60
CA ALA A 81 7.90 11.92 -8.32
C ALA A 81 6.94 11.61 -7.18
N THR A 82 6.68 10.33 -6.89
CA THR A 82 5.60 9.92 -6.00
C THR A 82 6.01 9.00 -4.85
N GLY A 83 7.04 8.17 -5.06
CA GLY A 83 7.41 7.07 -4.16
C GLY A 83 6.69 5.75 -4.46
N TYR A 84 5.80 5.68 -5.45
CA TYR A 84 5.21 4.42 -5.90
C TYR A 84 6.26 3.48 -6.47
N TYR A 85 6.05 2.18 -6.35
CA TYR A 85 6.96 1.18 -6.93
C TYR A 85 6.97 1.21 -8.45
N PRO A 86 8.13 1.02 -9.08
CA PRO A 86 8.19 0.64 -10.48
C PRO A 86 7.58 -0.75 -10.67
N VAL A 87 6.75 -0.91 -11.69
CA VAL A 87 6.11 -2.21 -12.00
C VAL A 87 6.96 -3.08 -12.94
N ARG A 88 8.19 -2.64 -13.24
CA ARG A 88 9.15 -3.36 -14.09
C ARG A 88 10.51 -3.47 -13.43
N ASN A 89 11.13 -4.65 -13.50
CA ASN A 89 12.49 -4.84 -13.02
C ASN A 89 13.49 -3.93 -13.75
N SER A 90 13.32 -3.74 -15.07
CA SER A 90 14.19 -2.83 -15.83
C SER A 90 14.16 -1.38 -15.34
N SER A 91 13.08 -0.94 -14.72
CA SER A 91 13.03 0.39 -14.08
C SER A 91 13.81 0.41 -12.78
N VAL A 92 13.81 -0.69 -12.04
CA VAL A 92 14.63 -0.84 -10.83
C VAL A 92 16.11 -0.85 -11.20
N ASP A 93 16.49 -1.62 -12.24
CA ASP A 93 17.87 -1.66 -12.76
C ASP A 93 18.37 -0.26 -13.17
N MET A 94 17.48 0.55 -13.78
CA MET A 94 17.80 1.95 -14.14
C MET A 94 18.03 2.82 -12.89
N LEU A 95 17.18 2.72 -11.88
CA LEU A 95 17.32 3.46 -10.62
C LEU A 95 18.60 3.09 -9.87
N GLU A 96 18.92 1.79 -9.84
CA GLU A 96 20.18 1.29 -9.26
C GLU A 96 21.40 1.84 -10.04
N ALA A 97 21.36 1.76 -11.37
CA ALA A 97 22.45 2.26 -12.22
C ALA A 97 22.68 3.78 -12.10
N GLU A 98 21.65 4.54 -11.77
CA GLU A 98 21.73 5.97 -11.50
C GLU A 98 22.20 6.31 -10.08
N GLY A 99 22.35 5.32 -9.17
CA GLY A 99 22.65 5.54 -7.76
C GLY A 99 21.50 6.14 -6.95
N TRP A 100 20.25 6.01 -7.44
CA TRP A 100 19.07 6.62 -6.81
C TRP A 100 18.86 6.16 -5.38
N PHE A 101 19.01 4.87 -5.10
CA PHE A 101 18.77 4.32 -3.77
C PHE A 101 19.90 4.61 -2.78
N GLU A 102 21.11 4.91 -3.26
CA GLU A 102 22.21 5.42 -2.42
C GLU A 102 21.95 6.86 -2.01
N GLU A 103 21.45 7.68 -2.93
CA GLU A 103 21.12 9.09 -2.66
C GLU A 103 19.83 9.23 -1.83
N PHE A 104 18.85 8.38 -2.07
CA PHE A 104 17.53 8.38 -1.40
C PHE A 104 17.21 7.03 -0.78
N PRO A 105 17.90 6.61 0.30
CA PRO A 105 17.76 5.27 0.88
C PRO A 105 16.33 4.97 1.40
N ASN A 106 15.58 6.00 1.79
CA ASN A 106 14.18 5.85 2.18
C ASN A 106 13.28 5.30 1.06
N ALA A 107 13.68 5.44 -0.20
CA ALA A 107 12.92 4.94 -1.35
C ALA A 107 13.04 3.41 -1.53
N SER A 108 14.09 2.77 -0.99
CA SER A 108 14.31 1.32 -1.13
C SER A 108 13.59 0.48 -0.09
N THR A 109 13.39 1.00 1.13
CA THR A 109 12.94 0.21 2.30
C THR A 109 11.69 -0.63 2.04
N ALA A 110 10.66 -0.04 1.46
CA ALA A 110 9.43 -0.76 1.25
C ALA A 110 9.51 -1.71 0.04
N PHE A 111 10.36 -1.42 -0.94
CA PHE A 111 10.68 -2.34 -2.04
C PHE A 111 11.40 -3.59 -1.50
N GLU A 112 12.43 -3.42 -0.68
CA GLU A 112 13.11 -4.52 -0.01
C GLU A 112 12.16 -5.36 0.85
N GLN A 113 11.25 -4.71 1.58
CA GLN A 113 10.23 -5.40 2.37
C GLN A 113 9.30 -6.23 1.50
N LEU A 114 8.90 -5.73 0.34
CA LEU A 114 8.05 -6.44 -0.61
C LEU A 114 8.78 -7.65 -1.21
N LEU A 115 10.04 -7.50 -1.63
CA LEU A 115 10.85 -8.60 -2.17
C LEU A 115 11.07 -9.73 -1.16
N ASN A 116 11.14 -9.40 0.13
CA ASN A 116 11.26 -10.35 1.22
C ASN A 116 9.91 -10.90 1.72
N THR A 117 8.82 -10.61 1.03
CA THR A 117 7.48 -11.08 1.37
C THR A 117 7.27 -12.51 0.87
N ARG A 118 6.81 -13.40 1.75
CA ARG A 118 6.39 -14.75 1.40
C ARG A 118 5.01 -14.69 0.77
N THR A 119 4.89 -15.18 -0.47
CA THR A 119 3.59 -15.21 -1.16
C THR A 119 2.70 -16.31 -0.58
N ASN A 120 1.65 -15.92 0.13
CA ASN A 120 0.64 -16.82 0.70
C ASN A 120 -0.68 -16.07 0.92
N SER A 121 -1.70 -16.74 1.46
CA SER A 121 -3.01 -16.14 1.68
C SER A 121 -3.00 -14.91 2.61
N ALA A 122 -2.09 -14.86 3.58
CA ALA A 122 -1.98 -13.72 4.50
C ALA A 122 -1.39 -12.48 3.83
N THR A 123 -0.53 -12.65 2.82
CA THR A 123 0.12 -11.56 2.09
C THR A 123 -0.56 -11.21 0.76
N ALA A 124 -1.53 -12.02 0.32
CA ALA A 124 -2.34 -11.74 -0.87
C ALA A 124 -3.37 -10.62 -0.65
N GLY A 125 -3.65 -10.27 0.60
CA GLY A 125 -4.68 -9.32 0.98
C GLY A 125 -6.03 -9.96 1.25
N ALA A 126 -6.84 -9.31 2.04
CA ALA A 126 -8.17 -9.78 2.36
C ALA A 126 -9.14 -9.53 1.19
N MET A 127 -9.82 -10.58 0.75
CA MET A 127 -10.94 -10.49 -0.19
C MET A 127 -12.24 -10.65 0.60
N MET A 128 -12.94 -9.55 0.81
CA MET A 128 -14.14 -9.50 1.64
C MET A 128 -15.14 -8.49 1.05
N GLY A 129 -16.40 -8.92 0.87
CA GLY A 129 -17.44 -8.07 0.26
C GLY A 129 -17.75 -6.81 1.07
N THR A 130 -17.55 -6.87 2.39
CA THR A 130 -17.79 -5.75 3.32
C THR A 130 -16.51 -4.97 3.67
N PHE A 131 -15.47 -5.03 2.86
CA PHE A 131 -14.14 -4.50 3.19
C PHE A 131 -14.18 -3.03 3.62
N GLN A 132 -14.91 -2.17 2.90
CA GLN A 132 -15.00 -0.75 3.23
C GLN A 132 -15.73 -0.50 4.56
N ALA A 133 -16.86 -1.18 4.78
CA ALA A 133 -17.59 -1.08 6.04
C ALA A 133 -16.75 -1.56 7.23
N THR A 134 -16.04 -2.67 7.05
CA THR A 134 -15.14 -3.21 8.09
C THR A 134 -14.01 -2.24 8.42
N ARG A 135 -13.42 -1.55 7.43
CA ARG A 135 -12.41 -0.51 7.70
C ARG A 135 -12.95 0.61 8.58
N THR A 136 -14.12 1.14 8.26
CA THR A 136 -14.77 2.18 9.08
C THR A 136 -15.00 1.72 10.52
N ILE A 137 -15.50 0.48 10.71
CA ILE A 137 -15.71 -0.11 12.03
C ILE A 137 -14.39 -0.17 12.83
N VAL A 138 -13.29 -0.58 12.18
CA VAL A 138 -11.97 -0.67 12.83
C VAL A 138 -11.44 0.74 13.17
N GLU A 139 -11.59 1.70 12.28
CA GLU A 139 -11.19 3.10 12.51
C GLU A 139 -11.94 3.70 13.72
N GLU A 140 -13.25 3.46 13.83
CA GLU A 140 -14.06 3.89 14.96
C GLU A 140 -13.64 3.23 16.27
N ALA A 141 -13.31 1.93 16.25
CA ALA A 141 -12.79 1.23 17.43
C ALA A 141 -11.48 1.83 17.91
N ILE A 142 -10.54 2.10 16.99
CA ILE A 142 -9.27 2.77 17.31
C ILE A 142 -9.54 4.15 17.92
N GLN A 143 -10.43 4.95 17.34
CA GLN A 143 -10.77 6.27 17.88
C GLN A 143 -11.35 6.20 19.28
N LYS A 144 -12.23 5.22 19.56
CA LYS A 144 -12.78 4.99 20.91
C LYS A 144 -11.66 4.68 21.92
N VAL A 145 -10.74 3.79 21.57
CA VAL A 145 -9.60 3.42 22.44
C VAL A 145 -8.69 4.62 22.69
N LEU A 146 -8.38 5.40 21.66
CA LEU A 146 -7.59 6.63 21.81
C LEU A 146 -8.32 7.69 22.65
N GLY A 147 -9.64 7.66 22.68
CA GLY A 147 -10.49 8.48 23.56
C GLY A 147 -10.62 7.95 24.99
N GLY A 148 -9.95 6.84 25.34
CA GLY A 148 -9.92 6.26 26.68
C GLY A 148 -10.93 5.14 26.95
N ALA A 149 -11.58 4.59 25.90
CA ALA A 149 -12.42 3.41 26.05
C ALA A 149 -11.58 2.18 26.34
N ASP A 150 -12.20 1.18 27.00
CA ASP A 150 -11.59 -0.12 27.22
C ASP A 150 -11.32 -0.83 25.89
N VAL A 151 -10.10 -1.37 25.74
CA VAL A 151 -9.62 -1.96 24.48
C VAL A 151 -10.43 -3.19 24.10
N ASP A 152 -10.64 -4.09 25.06
CA ASP A 152 -11.31 -5.35 24.80
C ASP A 152 -12.79 -5.12 24.44
N ALA A 153 -13.47 -4.23 25.16
CA ALA A 153 -14.85 -3.85 24.84
C ALA A 153 -14.99 -3.20 23.47
N ALA A 154 -14.06 -2.34 23.08
CA ALA A 154 -14.06 -1.70 21.75
C ALA A 154 -13.82 -2.73 20.63
N LEU A 155 -12.93 -3.69 20.83
CA LEU A 155 -12.64 -4.74 19.85
C LEU A 155 -13.79 -5.74 19.74
N GLU A 156 -14.43 -6.14 20.86
CA GLU A 156 -15.60 -7.01 20.84
C GLU A 156 -16.77 -6.36 20.10
N GLU A 157 -17.02 -5.07 20.32
CA GLU A 157 -18.04 -4.33 19.58
C GLU A 157 -17.71 -4.26 18.08
N ALA A 158 -16.47 -3.94 17.72
CA ALA A 158 -16.04 -3.88 16.33
C ALA A 158 -16.21 -5.24 15.64
N LYS A 159 -15.79 -6.33 16.29
CA LYS A 159 -15.99 -7.69 15.78
C LYS A 159 -17.47 -7.98 15.54
N ARG A 160 -18.34 -7.70 16.52
CA ARG A 160 -19.78 -7.94 16.40
C ARG A 160 -20.41 -7.18 15.23
N LEU A 161 -19.99 -5.92 15.01
CA LEU A 161 -20.48 -5.09 13.90
C LEU A 161 -19.98 -5.62 12.55
N ALA A 162 -18.71 -6.00 12.46
CA ALA A 162 -18.13 -6.55 11.24
C ALA A 162 -18.76 -7.90 10.86
N ASP A 163 -18.96 -8.78 11.84
CA ASP A 163 -19.63 -10.08 11.63
C ASP A 163 -21.09 -9.89 11.15
N ALA A 164 -21.82 -8.90 11.71
CA ALA A 164 -23.19 -8.62 11.29
C ALA A 164 -23.25 -8.09 9.84
N GLN A 165 -22.35 -7.19 9.46
CA GLN A 165 -22.23 -6.69 8.09
C GLN A 165 -21.89 -7.81 7.11
N LEU A 166 -20.97 -8.69 7.47
CA LEU A 166 -20.59 -9.82 6.62
C LEU A 166 -21.74 -10.84 6.47
N ALA A 167 -22.47 -11.10 7.54
CA ALA A 167 -23.64 -11.98 7.49
C ALA A 167 -24.74 -11.40 6.58
N GLU A 168 -25.02 -10.12 6.67
CA GLU A 168 -25.97 -9.43 5.79
C GLU A 168 -25.52 -9.48 4.32
N TYR A 169 -24.25 -9.20 4.05
CA TYR A 169 -23.69 -9.32 2.70
C TYR A 169 -23.90 -10.74 2.14
N ASN A 170 -23.47 -11.75 2.87
CA ASN A 170 -23.58 -13.15 2.42
C ASN A 170 -25.03 -13.64 2.24
N ALA A 171 -25.99 -13.02 2.91
CA ALA A 171 -27.41 -13.36 2.73
C ALA A 171 -28.02 -12.78 1.44
N ASN A 172 -27.38 -11.76 0.85
CA ASN A 172 -27.83 -11.06 -0.34
C ASN A 172 -27.10 -11.47 -1.64
N PHE A 173 -26.06 -12.27 -1.53
CA PHE A 173 -25.23 -12.77 -2.64
C PHE A 173 -24.97 -14.28 -2.52
#